data_e9889670413bad94d100dd3400d1b68f
#
_entry.id   e9889670413bad94d100dd3400d1b68f
#
_cell.length_a   1.000
_cell.length_b   1.000
_cell.length_c   1.000
_cell.angle_alpha   90.00
_cell.angle_beta   90.00
_cell.angle_gamma   90.00
#
_symmetry.space_group_name_H-M   'P 1'
#
loop_
_entity.id
_entity.type
_entity.pdbx_description
1 polymer ?
#
loop_
_entity_poly.entity_id
_entity_poly.type
_entity_poly.pdbx_seq_one_letter_code
_entity_poly.pdbx_strand_id
1 'polypeptide(L)'
;MASRIKSINLFLGLLIAVGVIGSSYEAFHVWKINGLNSDLRSGKIIKDDAYPLHEKFSAAYFQGANHDFKHAIQTYNQIVESKDFQQTVTKELQSSIHYNIGNNLFTSGLTRGFNDDGSIKEEGKYNFLQAMRAYEQALRLNPESRKAKFNLSLLQTVIPLTNRGTPKDQSGVELSNLPIGLP
;
A
#
# COMPACT_ATOMS: atom_id res chain seq x y z
N MET A 1 43.86 26.12 -34.47
CA MET A 1 43.90 24.93 -33.60
C MET A 1 43.59 25.25 -32.14
N ALA A 2 44.22 26.20 -31.48
CA ALA A 2 44.04 26.57 -30.07
C ALA A 2 42.61 26.95 -29.69
N SER A 3 41.84 27.64 -30.55
CA SER A 3 40.45 28.00 -30.32
C SER A 3 39.51 26.79 -30.24
N ARG A 4 39.68 25.79 -31.12
CA ARG A 4 38.90 24.54 -31.10
C ARG A 4 39.14 23.71 -29.84
N ILE A 5 40.38 23.64 -29.37
CA ILE A 5 40.73 22.91 -28.13
C ILE A 5 40.10 23.59 -26.93
N LYS A 6 40.12 24.91 -26.88
CA LYS A 6 39.44 25.67 -25.79
C LYS A 6 37.90 25.42 -25.76
N SER A 7 37.27 25.41 -26.94
CA SER A 7 35.82 25.13 -27.03
C SER A 7 35.50 23.69 -26.60
N ILE A 8 36.32 22.71 -26.99
CA ILE A 8 36.12 21.30 -26.57
C ILE A 8 36.30 21.16 -25.07
N ASN A 9 37.33 21.76 -24.48
CA ASN A 9 37.56 21.69 -23.04
C ASN A 9 36.44 22.40 -22.26
N LEU A 10 35.93 23.51 -22.76
CA LEU A 10 34.77 24.18 -22.15
C LEU A 10 33.53 23.29 -22.19
N PHE A 11 33.25 22.65 -23.32
CA PHE A 11 32.13 21.75 -23.49
C PHE A 11 32.24 20.53 -22.55
N LEU A 12 33.43 19.91 -22.48
CA LEU A 12 33.69 18.80 -21.56
C LEU A 12 33.54 19.22 -20.10
N GLY A 13 34.05 20.38 -19.73
CA GLY A 13 33.86 20.94 -18.39
C GLY A 13 32.42 21.15 -18.03
N LEU A 14 31.61 21.63 -18.98
CA LEU A 14 30.17 21.83 -18.80
C LEU A 14 29.43 20.50 -18.64
N LEU A 15 29.78 19.46 -19.42
CA LEU A 15 29.23 18.12 -19.26
C LEU A 15 29.56 17.50 -17.90
N ILE A 16 30.79 17.66 -17.43
CA ILE A 16 31.20 17.20 -16.09
C ILE A 16 30.39 17.96 -15.01
N ALA A 17 30.25 19.25 -15.14
CA ALA A 17 29.46 20.05 -14.17
C ALA A 17 28.01 19.59 -14.10
N VAL A 18 27.36 19.38 -15.25
CA VAL A 18 25.98 18.85 -15.34
C VAL A 18 25.90 17.45 -14.71
N GLY A 19 26.87 16.59 -15.00
CA GLY A 19 26.92 15.24 -14.40
C GLY A 19 27.07 15.27 -12.90
N VAL A 20 27.94 16.13 -12.35
CA VAL A 20 28.13 16.29 -10.89
C VAL A 20 26.87 16.82 -10.24
N ILE A 21 26.23 17.85 -10.81
CA ILE A 21 24.99 18.43 -10.27
C ILE A 21 23.87 17.37 -10.28
N GLY A 22 23.68 16.67 -11.42
CA GLY A 22 22.68 15.61 -11.53
C GLY A 22 22.91 14.48 -10.52
N SER A 23 24.14 13.99 -10.42
CA SER A 23 24.47 12.93 -9.45
C SER A 23 24.28 13.37 -8.00
N SER A 24 24.60 14.62 -7.67
CA SER A 24 24.41 15.15 -6.31
C SER A 24 22.92 15.27 -5.97
N TYR A 25 22.10 15.69 -6.93
CA TYR A 25 20.65 15.77 -6.79
C TYR A 25 20.04 14.39 -6.53
N GLU A 26 20.39 13.39 -7.34
CA GLU A 26 19.95 12.00 -7.16
C GLU A 26 20.41 11.41 -5.81
N ALA A 27 21.67 11.63 -5.44
CA ALA A 27 22.18 11.17 -4.16
C ALA A 27 21.43 11.78 -2.98
N PHE A 28 21.09 13.08 -3.05
CA PHE A 28 20.26 13.75 -2.04
C PHE A 28 18.85 13.14 -1.97
N HIS A 29 18.20 12.87 -3.12
CA HIS A 29 16.89 12.23 -3.15
C HIS A 29 16.91 10.83 -2.54
N VAL A 30 17.88 10.02 -2.89
CA VAL A 30 18.04 8.66 -2.32
C VAL A 30 18.26 8.74 -0.81
N TRP A 31 19.11 9.64 -0.34
CA TRP A 31 19.34 9.85 1.08
C TRP A 31 18.05 10.27 1.81
N LYS A 32 17.30 11.21 1.24
CA LYS A 32 16.04 11.71 1.82
C LYS A 32 14.99 10.59 1.89
N ILE A 33 14.78 9.83 0.81
CA ILE A 33 13.84 8.71 0.77
C ILE A 33 14.22 7.62 1.78
N ASN A 34 15.51 7.30 1.91
CA ASN A 34 15.96 6.34 2.90
C ASN A 34 15.70 6.81 4.33
N GLY A 35 15.86 8.10 4.61
CA GLY A 35 15.47 8.71 5.88
C GLY A 35 13.97 8.56 6.17
N LEU A 36 13.11 8.92 5.20
CA LEU A 36 11.66 8.78 5.31
C LEU A 36 11.24 7.31 5.53
N ASN A 37 11.84 6.38 4.80
CA ASN A 37 11.59 4.95 4.98
C ASN A 37 12.04 4.43 6.36
N SER A 38 13.12 4.98 6.92
CA SER A 38 13.56 4.69 8.29
C SER A 38 12.56 5.20 9.32
N ASP A 39 12.05 6.42 9.12
CA ASP A 39 11.02 7.01 9.98
C ASP A 39 9.71 6.23 9.93
N LEU A 40 9.28 5.78 8.74
CA LEU A 40 8.13 4.87 8.58
C LEU A 40 8.31 3.56 9.37
N ARG A 41 9.49 2.94 9.28
CA ARG A 41 9.78 1.69 10.01
C ARG A 41 9.79 1.88 11.52
N SER A 42 10.17 3.07 11.99
CA SER A 42 10.13 3.42 13.41
C SER A 42 8.75 3.88 13.91
N GLY A 43 7.74 3.90 13.03
CA GLY A 43 6.37 4.30 13.36
C GLY A 43 6.18 5.80 13.55
N LYS A 44 7.10 6.63 13.07
CA LYS A 44 6.97 8.09 13.14
C LYS A 44 5.99 8.61 12.10
N ILE A 45 5.23 9.65 12.48
CA ILE A 45 4.42 10.41 11.54
C ILE A 45 5.32 11.33 10.73
N ILE A 46 5.23 11.20 9.42
CA ILE A 46 5.93 12.06 8.47
C ILE A 46 5.04 13.26 8.17
N LYS A 47 5.64 14.46 8.17
CA LYS A 47 5.02 15.71 7.72
C LYS A 47 5.98 16.34 6.73
N ASP A 48 5.76 16.06 5.44
CA ASP A 48 6.62 16.54 4.38
C ASP A 48 5.81 16.67 3.08
N ASP A 49 5.38 17.88 2.76
CA ASP A 49 4.55 18.18 1.59
C ASP A 49 5.20 17.76 0.26
N ALA A 50 6.52 17.66 0.21
CA ALA A 50 7.24 17.16 -0.96
C ALA A 50 7.10 15.65 -1.15
N TYR A 51 6.65 14.92 -0.12
CA TYR A 51 6.49 13.47 -0.13
C TYR A 51 5.10 13.03 0.36
N PRO A 52 4.03 13.43 -0.31
CA PRO A 52 2.65 13.24 0.16
C PRO A 52 2.26 11.77 0.31
N LEU A 53 2.88 10.86 -0.44
CA LEU A 53 2.69 9.42 -0.28
C LEU A 53 3.18 8.93 1.08
N HIS A 54 4.40 9.33 1.49
CA HIS A 54 4.98 8.94 2.78
C HIS A 54 4.20 9.55 3.94
N GLU A 55 3.76 10.78 3.79
CA GLU A 55 2.92 11.47 4.78
C GLU A 55 1.60 10.72 5.01
N LYS A 56 0.83 10.46 3.94
CA LYS A 56 -0.44 9.72 4.04
C LYS A 56 -0.25 8.30 4.54
N PHE A 57 0.80 7.60 4.08
CA PHE A 57 1.09 6.25 4.54
C PHE A 57 1.39 6.22 6.03
N SER A 58 2.23 7.13 6.54
CA SER A 58 2.55 7.22 7.97
C SER A 58 1.33 7.58 8.82
N ALA A 59 0.49 8.50 8.33
CA ALA A 59 -0.76 8.88 9.01
C ALA A 59 -1.71 7.68 9.11
N ALA A 60 -1.94 6.95 8.01
CA ALA A 60 -2.77 5.77 7.99
C ALA A 60 -2.24 4.66 8.91
N TYR A 61 -0.92 4.44 8.91
CA TYR A 61 -0.30 3.47 9.79
C TYR A 61 -0.50 3.84 11.27
N PHE A 62 -0.28 5.10 11.63
CA PHE A 62 -0.48 5.61 12.98
C PHE A 62 -1.96 5.51 13.42
N GLN A 63 -2.90 5.86 12.54
CA GLN A 63 -4.34 5.71 12.80
C GLN A 63 -4.68 4.25 13.13
N GLY A 64 -4.20 3.30 12.32
CA GLY A 64 -4.41 1.87 12.57
C GLY A 64 -3.80 1.38 13.87
N ALA A 65 -2.58 1.82 14.20
CA ALA A 65 -1.89 1.49 15.46
C ALA A 65 -2.65 2.02 16.69
N ASN A 66 -3.38 3.14 16.56
CA ASN A 66 -4.23 3.69 17.59
C ASN A 66 -5.67 3.16 17.57
N HIS A 67 -5.94 2.05 16.88
CA HIS A 67 -7.26 1.43 16.76
C HIS A 67 -8.31 2.30 16.03
N ASP A 68 -7.89 3.34 15.34
CA ASP A 68 -8.75 4.14 14.47
C ASP A 68 -8.81 3.54 13.06
N PHE A 69 -9.32 2.32 12.99
CA PHE A 69 -9.30 1.50 11.78
C PHE A 69 -10.06 2.15 10.62
N LYS A 70 -11.18 2.82 10.91
CA LYS A 70 -12.00 3.48 9.88
C LYS A 70 -11.20 4.56 9.14
N HIS A 71 -10.57 5.46 9.87
CA HIS A 71 -9.78 6.52 9.26
C HIS A 71 -8.50 5.97 8.62
N ALA A 72 -7.86 4.95 9.21
CA ALA A 72 -6.72 4.27 8.61
C ALA A 72 -7.06 3.71 7.21
N ILE A 73 -8.16 2.96 7.10
CA ILE A 73 -8.65 2.40 5.83
C ILE A 73 -8.96 3.52 4.83
N GLN A 74 -9.66 4.57 5.28
CA GLN A 74 -9.99 5.71 4.43
C GLN A 74 -8.74 6.41 3.90
N THR A 75 -7.73 6.64 4.75
CA THR A 75 -6.47 7.27 4.35
C THR A 75 -5.68 6.40 3.38
N TYR A 76 -5.61 5.08 3.60
CA TYR A 76 -4.99 4.16 2.64
C TYR A 76 -5.74 4.15 1.30
N ASN A 77 -7.07 4.16 1.31
CA ASN A 77 -7.87 4.20 0.08
C ASN A 77 -7.62 5.49 -0.71
N GLN A 78 -7.45 6.64 -0.05
CA GLN A 78 -7.05 7.88 -0.73
C GLN A 78 -5.71 7.76 -1.46
N ILE A 79 -4.78 6.93 -0.96
CA ILE A 79 -3.53 6.64 -1.67
C ILE A 79 -3.83 5.79 -2.90
N VAL A 80 -4.62 4.71 -2.75
CA VAL A 80 -4.96 3.78 -3.83
C VAL A 80 -5.74 4.46 -4.96
N GLU A 81 -6.63 5.39 -4.62
CA GLU A 81 -7.47 6.16 -5.56
C GLU A 81 -6.72 7.32 -6.23
N SER A 82 -5.51 7.64 -5.79
CA SER A 82 -4.74 8.72 -6.40
C SER A 82 -4.37 8.38 -7.85
N LYS A 83 -4.44 9.39 -8.74
CA LYS A 83 -4.24 9.20 -10.20
C LYS A 83 -2.88 8.55 -10.54
N ASP A 84 -1.88 8.83 -9.73
CA ASP A 84 -0.51 8.40 -9.99
C ASP A 84 -0.14 7.09 -9.29
N PHE A 85 -1.05 6.51 -8.50
CA PHE A 85 -0.75 5.35 -7.67
C PHE A 85 -0.13 4.19 -8.46
N GLN A 86 -0.73 3.81 -9.56
CA GLN A 86 -0.26 2.68 -10.36
C GLN A 86 1.00 2.98 -11.16
N GLN A 87 1.28 4.25 -11.45
CA GLN A 87 2.40 4.68 -12.29
C GLN A 87 3.66 5.01 -11.48
N THR A 88 3.48 5.60 -10.30
CA THR A 88 4.60 6.13 -9.50
C THR A 88 4.95 5.26 -8.29
N VAL A 89 4.01 4.43 -7.83
CA VAL A 89 4.20 3.58 -6.65
C VAL A 89 4.64 2.18 -7.07
N THR A 90 5.73 1.68 -6.49
CA THR A 90 6.23 0.32 -6.79
C THR A 90 5.20 -0.75 -6.39
N LYS A 91 5.21 -1.90 -7.08
CA LYS A 91 4.28 -3.00 -6.78
C LYS A 91 4.40 -3.50 -5.34
N GLU A 92 5.60 -3.49 -4.79
CA GLU A 92 5.87 -3.88 -3.40
C GLU A 92 5.20 -2.94 -2.41
N LEU A 93 5.25 -1.62 -2.66
CA LEU A 93 4.59 -0.65 -1.80
C LEU A 93 3.07 -0.69 -1.99
N GLN A 94 2.57 -0.84 -3.22
CA GLN A 94 1.15 -1.08 -3.48
C GLN A 94 0.65 -2.32 -2.73
N SER A 95 1.39 -3.43 -2.79
CA SER A 95 1.10 -4.65 -2.02
C SER A 95 1.04 -4.39 -0.52
N SER A 96 1.99 -3.62 0.00
CA SER A 96 2.06 -3.27 1.43
C SER A 96 0.86 -2.42 1.87
N ILE A 97 0.38 -1.51 1.02
CA ILE A 97 -0.80 -0.70 1.29
C ILE A 97 -2.05 -1.59 1.37
N HIS A 98 -2.28 -2.46 0.38
CA HIS A 98 -3.39 -3.40 0.42
C HIS A 98 -3.31 -4.37 1.60
N TYR A 99 -2.11 -4.83 1.96
CA TYR A 99 -1.90 -5.64 3.15
C TYR A 99 -2.31 -4.89 4.44
N ASN A 100 -1.96 -3.61 4.57
CA ASN A 100 -2.33 -2.80 5.72
C ASN A 100 -3.83 -2.48 5.77
N ILE A 101 -4.48 -2.27 4.62
CA ILE A 101 -5.96 -2.19 4.54
C ILE A 101 -6.57 -3.48 5.09
N GLY A 102 -6.08 -4.64 4.62
CA GLY A 102 -6.51 -5.94 5.11
C GLY A 102 -6.33 -6.10 6.62
N ASN A 103 -5.19 -5.68 7.17
CA ASN A 103 -4.94 -5.74 8.61
C ASN A 103 -5.92 -4.87 9.41
N ASN A 104 -6.18 -3.65 8.98
CA ASN A 104 -7.13 -2.76 9.66
C ASN A 104 -8.55 -3.31 9.62
N LEU A 105 -9.00 -3.85 8.49
CA LEU A 105 -10.30 -4.52 8.35
C LEU A 105 -10.38 -5.77 9.23
N PHE A 106 -9.34 -6.61 9.22
CA PHE A 106 -9.27 -7.82 10.03
C PHE A 106 -9.34 -7.50 11.52
N THR A 107 -8.51 -6.55 11.99
CA THR A 107 -8.49 -6.17 13.40
C THR A 107 -9.81 -5.49 13.81
N SER A 108 -10.41 -4.66 12.96
CA SER A 108 -11.74 -4.10 13.19
C SER A 108 -12.81 -5.18 13.33
N GLY A 109 -12.74 -6.22 12.47
CA GLY A 109 -13.61 -7.39 12.58
C GLY A 109 -13.44 -8.15 13.89
N LEU A 110 -12.19 -8.33 14.35
CA LEU A 110 -11.91 -8.99 15.63
C LEU A 110 -12.40 -8.19 16.83
N THR A 111 -12.30 -6.87 16.80
CA THR A 111 -12.63 -6.02 17.97
C THR A 111 -14.11 -5.70 18.09
N ARG A 112 -14.86 -5.66 16.98
CA ARG A 112 -16.27 -5.22 16.96
C ARG A 112 -17.21 -6.23 16.32
N GLY A 113 -16.69 -7.28 15.72
CA GLY A 113 -17.43 -8.19 14.85
C GLY A 113 -18.06 -9.38 15.55
N PHE A 114 -18.07 -9.45 16.88
CA PHE A 114 -18.66 -10.57 17.63
C PHE A 114 -19.75 -10.10 18.58
N ASN A 115 -20.75 -10.95 18.77
CA ASN A 115 -21.76 -10.81 19.83
C ASN A 115 -21.22 -11.39 21.14
N ASP A 116 -21.93 -11.13 22.24
CA ASP A 116 -21.53 -11.62 23.56
C ASP A 116 -21.56 -13.17 23.65
N ASP A 117 -22.33 -13.83 22.80
CA ASP A 117 -22.39 -15.29 22.66
C ASP A 117 -21.29 -15.88 21.78
N GLY A 118 -20.38 -15.04 21.26
CA GLY A 118 -19.30 -15.45 20.37
C GLY A 118 -19.70 -15.61 18.89
N SER A 119 -20.95 -15.40 18.53
CA SER A 119 -21.37 -15.41 17.13
C SER A 119 -20.88 -14.17 16.38
N ILE A 120 -20.63 -14.33 15.06
CA ILE A 120 -20.10 -13.25 14.21
C ILE A 120 -21.27 -12.34 13.80
N LYS A 121 -21.14 -11.03 14.08
CA LYS A 121 -22.05 -10.00 13.58
C LYS A 121 -21.90 -9.83 12.07
N GLU A 122 -22.93 -9.33 11.39
CA GLU A 122 -22.85 -9.05 9.96
C GLU A 122 -21.75 -8.01 9.63
N GLU A 123 -21.53 -7.01 10.50
CA GLU A 123 -20.41 -6.07 10.36
C GLU A 123 -19.04 -6.78 10.42
N GLY A 124 -18.88 -7.70 11.35
CA GLY A 124 -17.64 -8.50 11.46
C GLY A 124 -17.41 -9.36 10.24
N LYS A 125 -18.44 -10.05 9.77
CA LYS A 125 -18.41 -10.84 8.56
C LYS A 125 -18.02 -10.00 7.34
N TYR A 126 -18.64 -8.82 7.18
CA TYR A 126 -18.31 -7.88 6.13
C TYR A 126 -16.84 -7.47 6.19
N ASN A 127 -16.34 -7.06 7.37
CA ASN A 127 -14.95 -6.66 7.55
C ASN A 127 -13.96 -7.79 7.21
N PHE A 128 -14.26 -9.03 7.61
CA PHE A 128 -13.42 -10.18 7.27
C PHE A 128 -13.40 -10.48 5.78
N LEU A 129 -14.55 -10.40 5.10
CA LEU A 129 -14.61 -10.58 3.66
C LEU A 129 -13.84 -9.48 2.90
N GLN A 130 -13.93 -8.24 3.34
CA GLN A 130 -13.15 -7.15 2.76
C GLN A 130 -11.64 -7.31 3.04
N ALA A 131 -11.27 -7.78 4.24
CA ALA A 131 -9.88 -8.09 4.57
C ALA A 131 -9.31 -9.17 3.65
N MET A 132 -10.06 -10.24 3.37
CA MET A 132 -9.65 -11.28 2.42
C MET A 132 -9.36 -10.69 1.04
N ARG A 133 -10.25 -9.86 0.51
CA ARG A 133 -10.06 -9.18 -0.79
C ARG A 133 -8.81 -8.30 -0.81
N ALA A 134 -8.58 -7.57 0.28
CA ALA A 134 -7.39 -6.74 0.39
C ALA A 134 -6.09 -7.58 0.42
N TYR A 135 -6.08 -8.71 1.12
CA TYR A 135 -4.93 -9.64 1.10
C TYR A 135 -4.74 -10.31 -0.26
N GLU A 136 -5.82 -10.69 -0.94
CA GLU A 136 -5.76 -11.21 -2.32
C GLU A 136 -5.16 -10.17 -3.27
N GLN A 137 -5.58 -8.91 -3.15
CA GLN A 137 -5.01 -7.84 -3.96
C GLN A 137 -3.53 -7.61 -3.63
N ALA A 138 -3.14 -7.66 -2.37
CA ALA A 138 -1.73 -7.61 -1.97
C ALA A 138 -0.92 -8.74 -2.60
N LEU A 139 -1.46 -9.96 -2.65
CA LEU A 139 -0.81 -11.12 -3.25
C LEU A 139 -0.75 -11.08 -4.78
N ARG A 140 -1.73 -10.46 -5.46
CA ARG A 140 -1.64 -10.20 -6.91
C ARG A 140 -0.47 -9.31 -7.27
N LEU A 141 -0.14 -8.35 -6.39
CA LEU A 141 0.96 -7.41 -6.58
C LEU A 141 2.30 -7.98 -6.12
N ASN A 142 2.31 -8.76 -5.05
CA ASN A 142 3.48 -9.46 -4.51
C ASN A 142 3.12 -10.89 -4.06
N PRO A 143 3.21 -11.87 -4.96
CA PRO A 143 2.89 -13.27 -4.66
C PRO A 143 3.76 -13.89 -3.55
N GLU A 144 4.93 -13.32 -3.26
CA GLU A 144 5.85 -13.83 -2.24
C GLU A 144 5.58 -13.28 -0.83
N SER A 145 4.55 -12.46 -0.65
CA SER A 145 4.18 -11.90 0.65
C SER A 145 3.69 -12.98 1.62
N ARG A 146 4.61 -13.53 2.42
CA ARG A 146 4.30 -14.54 3.45
C ARG A 146 3.23 -14.07 4.45
N LYS A 147 3.30 -12.79 4.83
CA LYS A 147 2.35 -12.19 5.78
C LYS A 147 0.93 -12.15 5.22
N ALA A 148 0.78 -11.77 3.95
CA ALA A 148 -0.54 -11.74 3.30
C ALA A 148 -1.08 -13.17 3.10
N LYS A 149 -0.23 -14.14 2.68
CA LYS A 149 -0.62 -15.56 2.59
C LYS A 149 -1.13 -16.09 3.93
N PHE A 150 -0.40 -15.84 5.00
CA PHE A 150 -0.77 -16.30 6.33
C PHE A 150 -2.12 -15.72 6.78
N ASN A 151 -2.29 -14.39 6.69
CA ASN A 151 -3.52 -13.74 7.13
C ASN A 151 -4.73 -14.15 6.27
N LEU A 152 -4.54 -14.31 4.96
CA LEU A 152 -5.59 -14.81 4.08
C LEU A 152 -5.98 -16.24 4.45
N SER A 153 -5.00 -17.12 4.65
CA SER A 153 -5.26 -18.51 5.07
C SER A 153 -6.00 -18.57 6.40
N LEU A 154 -5.59 -17.75 7.38
CA LEU A 154 -6.28 -17.68 8.67
C LEU A 154 -7.75 -17.27 8.51
N LEU A 155 -8.05 -16.24 7.73
CA LEU A 155 -9.42 -15.82 7.47
C LEU A 155 -10.23 -16.90 6.73
N GLN A 156 -9.59 -17.65 5.84
CA GLN A 156 -10.24 -18.74 5.13
C GLN A 156 -10.64 -19.90 6.06
N THR A 157 -9.95 -20.11 7.16
CA THR A 157 -10.34 -21.11 8.17
C THR A 157 -11.47 -20.62 9.07
N VAL A 158 -11.50 -19.32 9.39
CA VAL A 158 -12.51 -18.71 10.29
C VAL A 158 -13.85 -18.51 9.59
N ILE A 159 -13.84 -18.21 8.29
CA ILE A 159 -15.06 -17.97 7.51
C ILE A 159 -15.27 -19.14 6.54
N PRO A 160 -16.19 -20.06 6.83
CA PRO A 160 -16.50 -21.18 5.94
C PRO A 160 -16.94 -20.70 4.55
N LEU A 161 -16.60 -21.47 3.52
CA LEU A 161 -16.93 -21.18 2.10
C LEU A 161 -18.43 -20.93 1.87
N THR A 162 -19.29 -21.61 2.62
CA THR A 162 -20.75 -21.46 2.58
C THR A 162 -21.24 -20.07 2.99
N ASN A 163 -20.46 -19.34 3.78
CA ASN A 163 -20.77 -17.98 4.24
C ASN A 163 -20.11 -16.88 3.40
N ARG A 164 -19.38 -17.25 2.36
CA ARG A 164 -18.75 -16.32 1.41
C ARG A 164 -19.74 -15.91 0.32
N GLY A 165 -21.01 -15.66 0.68
CA GLY A 165 -21.97 -15.12 -0.26
C GLY A 165 -21.35 -13.91 -0.99
N THR A 166 -21.43 -13.92 -2.32
CA THR A 166 -21.06 -12.74 -3.13
C THR A 166 -21.79 -11.55 -2.53
N PRO A 167 -21.08 -10.47 -2.11
CA PRO A 167 -21.76 -9.25 -1.76
C PRO A 167 -22.59 -8.84 -2.98
N LYS A 168 -23.89 -8.66 -2.81
CA LYS A 168 -24.69 -7.97 -3.83
C LYS A 168 -24.06 -6.58 -3.94
N ASP A 169 -23.38 -6.35 -5.06
CA ASP A 169 -22.89 -5.05 -5.42
C ASP A 169 -24.11 -4.14 -5.47
N GLN A 170 -24.09 -3.04 -4.73
CA GLN A 170 -25.18 -2.05 -4.75
C GLN A 170 -25.33 -1.39 -6.13
N SER A 171 -24.43 -1.67 -7.07
CA SER A 171 -24.45 -1.21 -8.46
C SER A 171 -25.16 -2.16 -9.44
N GLY A 172 -25.74 -3.27 -8.99
CA GLY A 172 -26.56 -4.16 -9.83
C GLY A 172 -25.81 -4.93 -10.93
N VAL A 173 -24.49 -4.99 -10.90
CA VAL A 173 -23.70 -5.79 -11.84
C VAL A 173 -23.34 -7.11 -11.19
N GLU A 174 -23.94 -8.20 -11.65
CA GLU A 174 -23.58 -9.56 -11.24
C GLU A 174 -22.17 -9.89 -11.76
N LEU A 175 -21.19 -9.99 -10.83
CA LEU A 175 -19.85 -10.54 -11.12
C LEU A 175 -19.87 -12.09 -11.13
N SER A 176 -20.89 -12.69 -11.74
CA SER A 176 -21.06 -14.15 -11.75
C SER A 176 -20.19 -14.91 -12.76
N ASN A 177 -19.37 -14.24 -13.57
CA ASN A 177 -18.67 -14.85 -14.71
C ASN A 177 -17.14 -14.69 -14.69
N LEU A 178 -16.49 -14.57 -13.54
CA LEU A 178 -15.03 -14.71 -13.49
C LEU A 178 -14.67 -16.20 -13.34
N PRO A 179 -13.98 -16.83 -14.33
CA PRO A 179 -13.54 -18.20 -14.20
C PRO A 179 -12.55 -18.30 -13.02
N ILE A 180 -12.88 -19.14 -12.04
CA ILE A 180 -11.99 -19.56 -10.99
C ILE A 180 -11.02 -20.55 -11.63
N GLY A 181 -9.95 -20.02 -12.18
CA GLY A 181 -8.84 -20.81 -12.71
C GLY A 181 -7.54 -20.31 -12.12
N LEU A 182 -7.03 -21.05 -11.15
CA LEU A 182 -5.62 -21.03 -10.79
C LEU A 182 -4.98 -22.26 -11.42
N PRO A 183 -3.86 -22.10 -12.15
CA PRO A 183 -2.96 -23.21 -12.35
C PRO A 183 -2.15 -23.49 -11.08
#